data_bd3b6ae020ea958e77d31ce26d81ae2a
#
_entry.id   bd3b6ae020ea958e77d31ce26d81ae2a
#
_cell.length_a   1.000
_cell.length_b   1.000
_cell.length_c   1.000
_cell.angle_alpha   90.00
_cell.angle_beta   90.00
_cell.angle_gamma   90.00
#
_symmetry.space_group_name_H-M   'P 1'
#
loop_
_entity.id
_entity.type
_entity.pdbx_description
1 polymer ?
#
loop_
_entity_poly.entity_id
_entity_poly.type
_entity_poly.pdbx_seq_one_letter_code
_entity_poly.pdbx_strand_id
1 'polypeptide(L)'
;MRKKDRHRLITRLLNENDIRKQEEFVELLKNKGISVTQATISRDIKELKLIKVPATTGGYRYSLPVETSEDVSAKLEKLLKDAFVSVDQMEKFVILKTLPGNASAAANLIDKRYKKELFSIINDDDNVLMITRTQEDAMTLKMDFLHYL
;
A
#
# COMPACT_ATOMS: atom_id res chain seq x y z
N MET A 1 -3.35 -26.09 -4.38
CA MET A 1 -2.74 -24.74 -4.14
C MET A 1 -3.58 -23.97 -3.14
N ARG A 2 -2.93 -23.38 -2.15
CA ARG A 2 -3.63 -22.53 -1.18
C ARG A 2 -4.08 -21.23 -1.83
N LYS A 3 -5.21 -20.69 -1.38
CA LYS A 3 -5.78 -19.42 -1.86
C LYS A 3 -4.75 -18.27 -1.87
N LYS A 4 -3.98 -18.14 -0.79
CA LYS A 4 -2.96 -17.10 -0.66
C LYS A 4 -1.87 -17.18 -1.73
N ASP A 5 -1.46 -18.40 -2.08
CA ASP A 5 -0.45 -18.61 -3.11
C ASP A 5 -1.01 -18.32 -4.51
N ARG A 6 -2.28 -18.67 -4.73
CA ARG A 6 -2.98 -18.33 -5.97
C ARG A 6 -3.15 -16.83 -6.14
N HIS A 7 -3.50 -16.10 -5.08
CA HIS A 7 -3.61 -14.64 -5.11
C HIS A 7 -2.27 -13.97 -5.45
N ARG A 8 -1.17 -14.45 -4.89
CA ARG A 8 0.17 -13.96 -5.24
C ARG A 8 0.49 -14.20 -6.71
N LEU A 9 0.12 -15.35 -7.23
CA LEU A 9 0.36 -15.69 -8.62
C LEU A 9 -0.50 -14.82 -9.56
N ILE A 10 -1.76 -14.61 -9.22
CA ILE A 10 -2.66 -13.70 -9.97
C ILE A 10 -2.06 -12.29 -10.02
N THR A 11 -1.58 -11.77 -8.88
CA THR A 11 -0.93 -10.46 -8.82
C THR A 11 0.28 -10.40 -9.76
N ARG A 12 1.10 -11.45 -9.78
CA ARG A 12 2.25 -11.53 -10.68
C ARG A 12 1.84 -11.56 -12.15
N LEU A 13 0.82 -12.35 -12.48
CA LEU A 13 0.31 -12.42 -13.85
C LEU A 13 -0.21 -11.09 -14.36
N LEU A 14 -0.85 -10.30 -13.49
CA LEU A 14 -1.32 -8.95 -13.81
C LEU A 14 -0.20 -7.98 -14.15
N ASN A 15 0.98 -8.15 -13.53
CA ASN A 15 2.15 -7.32 -13.81
C ASN A 15 2.87 -7.75 -15.10
N GLU A 16 2.78 -9.02 -15.46
CA GLU A 16 3.48 -9.59 -16.61
C GLU A 16 2.64 -9.59 -17.90
N ASN A 17 1.32 -9.47 -17.80
CA ASN A 17 0.39 -9.66 -18.92
C ASN A 17 -0.74 -8.63 -18.90
N ASP A 18 -1.20 -8.24 -20.08
CA ASP A 18 -2.44 -7.47 -20.26
C ASP A 18 -3.64 -8.43 -20.28
N ILE A 19 -4.17 -8.73 -19.12
CA ILE A 19 -5.31 -9.64 -18.96
C ILE A 19 -6.61 -8.85 -19.08
N ARG A 20 -7.42 -9.21 -20.04
CA ARG A 20 -8.66 -8.48 -20.39
C ARG A 20 -9.93 -9.23 -20.01
N LYS A 21 -9.87 -10.56 -19.95
CA LYS A 21 -11.02 -11.45 -19.67
C LYS A 21 -10.69 -12.43 -18.55
N GLN A 22 -11.72 -12.85 -17.82
CA GLN A 22 -11.57 -13.83 -16.73
C GLN A 22 -11.01 -15.16 -17.22
N GLU A 23 -11.39 -15.59 -18.42
CA GLU A 23 -10.92 -16.82 -19.04
C GLU A 23 -9.40 -16.85 -19.23
N GLU A 24 -8.79 -15.68 -19.46
CA GLU A 24 -7.34 -15.57 -19.63
C GLU A 24 -6.59 -15.92 -18.34
N PHE A 25 -7.14 -15.58 -17.17
CA PHE A 25 -6.58 -16.04 -15.89
C PHE A 25 -6.58 -17.56 -15.78
N VAL A 26 -7.69 -18.19 -16.15
CA VAL A 26 -7.83 -19.65 -16.12
C VAL A 26 -6.78 -20.30 -17.02
N GLU A 27 -6.60 -19.80 -18.23
CA GLU A 27 -5.66 -20.29 -19.22
C GLU A 27 -4.20 -20.10 -18.78
N LEU A 28 -3.84 -18.91 -18.30
CA LEU A 28 -2.50 -18.62 -17.81
C LEU A 28 -2.11 -19.46 -16.60
N LEU A 29 -3.05 -19.70 -15.69
CA LEU A 29 -2.84 -20.59 -14.56
C LEU A 29 -2.69 -22.05 -15.00
N LYS A 30 -3.49 -22.49 -15.97
CA LYS A 30 -3.40 -23.83 -16.57
C LYS A 30 -2.02 -24.05 -17.20
N ASN A 31 -1.50 -23.07 -17.92
CA ASN A 31 -0.17 -23.13 -18.51
C ASN A 31 0.96 -23.25 -17.47
N LYS A 32 0.69 -22.83 -16.24
CA LYS A 32 1.60 -23.01 -15.10
C LYS A 32 1.31 -24.28 -14.29
N GLY A 33 0.49 -25.21 -14.83
CA GLY A 33 0.15 -26.47 -14.18
C GLY A 33 -0.91 -26.37 -13.08
N ILE A 34 -1.66 -25.25 -13.04
CA ILE A 34 -2.66 -24.99 -12.00
C ILE A 34 -4.04 -24.96 -12.62
N SER A 35 -4.85 -25.96 -12.27
CA SER A 35 -6.22 -26.07 -12.74
C SER A 35 -7.16 -25.34 -11.78
N VAL A 36 -7.90 -24.35 -12.29
CA VAL A 36 -8.90 -23.58 -11.53
C VAL A 36 -10.16 -23.40 -12.37
N THR A 37 -11.29 -23.24 -11.71
CA THR A 37 -12.56 -22.95 -12.37
C THR A 37 -12.73 -21.45 -12.55
N GLN A 38 -13.58 -21.06 -13.51
CA GLN A 38 -13.95 -19.66 -13.71
C GLN A 38 -14.63 -19.09 -12.47
N ALA A 39 -15.43 -19.89 -11.75
CA ALA A 39 -16.07 -19.46 -10.50
C ALA A 39 -15.03 -19.09 -9.43
N THR A 40 -13.95 -19.86 -9.32
CA THR A 40 -12.85 -19.57 -8.40
C THR A 40 -12.16 -18.26 -8.78
N ILE A 41 -11.87 -18.04 -10.05
CA ILE A 41 -11.26 -16.79 -10.55
C ILE A 41 -12.20 -15.60 -10.31
N SER A 42 -13.49 -15.76 -10.57
CA SER A 42 -14.47 -14.70 -10.31
C SER A 42 -14.49 -14.26 -8.84
N ARG A 43 -14.39 -15.21 -7.91
CA ARG A 43 -14.26 -14.90 -6.48
C ARG A 43 -12.93 -14.22 -6.15
N ASP A 44 -11.84 -14.70 -6.71
CA ASP A 44 -10.51 -14.12 -6.50
C ASP A 44 -10.46 -12.67 -7.00
N ILE A 45 -11.06 -12.36 -8.14
CA ILE A 45 -11.17 -11.00 -8.67
C ILE A 45 -11.90 -10.09 -7.68
N LYS A 46 -12.99 -10.55 -7.10
CA LYS A 46 -13.74 -9.80 -6.07
C LYS A 46 -12.94 -9.61 -4.78
N GLU A 47 -12.29 -10.66 -4.31
CA GLU A 47 -11.51 -10.60 -3.07
C GLU A 47 -10.25 -9.73 -3.20
N LEU A 48 -9.58 -9.76 -4.33
CA LEU A 48 -8.45 -8.90 -4.66
C LEU A 48 -8.89 -7.48 -5.05
N LYS A 49 -10.19 -7.25 -5.20
CA LYS A 49 -10.77 -5.97 -5.62
C LYS A 49 -10.19 -5.46 -6.93
N LEU A 50 -9.97 -6.36 -7.89
CA LEU A 50 -9.44 -6.01 -9.19
C LEU A 50 -10.37 -5.04 -9.92
N ILE A 51 -9.78 -4.07 -10.59
CA ILE A 51 -10.48 -3.06 -11.39
C ILE A 51 -10.09 -3.21 -12.85
N LYS A 52 -10.86 -2.61 -13.74
CA LYS A 52 -10.51 -2.48 -15.16
C LYS A 52 -9.97 -1.08 -15.43
N VAL A 53 -8.79 -1.02 -16.04
CA VAL A 53 -8.14 0.24 -16.42
C VAL A 53 -7.86 0.23 -17.93
N PRO A 54 -7.78 1.42 -18.57
CA PRO A 54 -7.43 1.49 -20.00
C PRO A 54 -6.07 0.85 -20.25
N ALA A 55 -5.99 -0.01 -21.29
CA ALA A 55 -4.73 -0.59 -21.74
C ALA A 55 -4.08 0.29 -22.81
N THR A 56 -2.74 0.28 -22.87
CA THR A 56 -1.98 1.07 -23.85
C THR A 56 -2.26 0.68 -25.30
N THR A 57 -2.68 -0.58 -25.52
CA THR A 57 -3.02 -1.13 -26.85
C THR A 57 -4.50 -1.02 -27.19
N GLY A 58 -5.27 -0.21 -26.44
CA GLY A 58 -6.72 -0.06 -26.60
C GLY A 58 -7.52 -1.02 -25.71
N GLY A 59 -8.79 -0.69 -25.45
CA GLY A 59 -9.65 -1.46 -24.54
C GLY A 59 -9.23 -1.35 -23.08
N TYR A 60 -9.70 -2.29 -22.27
CA TYR A 60 -9.47 -2.32 -20.82
C TYR A 60 -8.78 -3.62 -20.42
N ARG A 61 -7.96 -3.54 -19.38
CA ARG A 61 -7.30 -4.69 -18.74
C ARG A 61 -7.59 -4.70 -17.25
N TYR A 62 -7.48 -5.87 -16.64
CA TYR A 62 -7.53 -5.99 -15.18
C TYR A 62 -6.27 -5.42 -14.55
N SER A 63 -6.44 -4.79 -13.40
CA SER A 63 -5.36 -4.24 -12.59
C SER A 63 -5.69 -4.35 -11.10
N LEU A 64 -4.67 -4.34 -10.28
CA LEU A 64 -4.84 -4.14 -8.85
C LEU A 64 -5.38 -2.72 -8.60
N PRO A 65 -6.19 -2.52 -7.54
CA PRO A 65 -6.64 -1.19 -7.19
C PRO A 65 -5.44 -0.32 -6.84
N VAL A 66 -5.39 0.87 -7.44
CA VAL A 66 -4.37 1.86 -7.13
C VAL A 66 -4.88 2.69 -5.96
N GLU A 67 -4.16 2.66 -4.85
CA GLU A 67 -4.44 3.51 -3.71
C GLU A 67 -4.12 4.96 -4.08
N THR A 68 -5.11 5.85 -4.02
CA THR A 68 -4.91 7.27 -4.33
C THR A 68 -4.19 7.97 -3.18
N SER A 69 -3.55 9.12 -3.45
CA SER A 69 -2.93 9.95 -2.41
C SER A 69 -3.95 10.45 -1.38
N GLU A 70 -5.20 10.67 -1.79
CA GLU A 70 -6.30 11.05 -0.91
C GLU A 70 -6.67 9.90 0.03
N ASP A 71 -6.71 8.66 -0.47
CA ASP A 71 -6.97 7.47 0.35
C ASP A 71 -5.88 7.26 1.40
N VAL A 72 -4.62 7.42 1.04
CA VAL A 72 -3.48 7.34 1.96
C VAL A 72 -3.59 8.40 3.05
N SER A 73 -3.85 9.65 2.68
CA SER A 73 -4.00 10.75 3.63
C SER A 73 -5.17 10.52 4.59
N ALA A 74 -6.31 10.06 4.09
CA ALA A 74 -7.48 9.78 4.91
C ALA A 74 -7.23 8.63 5.91
N LYS A 75 -6.57 7.56 5.48
CA LYS A 75 -6.21 6.44 6.36
C LYS A 75 -5.21 6.85 7.43
N LEU A 76 -4.20 7.64 7.06
CA LEU A 76 -3.20 8.14 8.00
C LEU A 76 -3.85 9.05 9.04
N GLU A 77 -4.71 9.97 8.62
CA GLU A 77 -5.43 10.85 9.52
C GLU A 77 -6.29 10.07 10.51
N LYS A 78 -7.05 9.10 10.04
CA LYS A 78 -7.87 8.25 10.90
C LYS A 78 -7.02 7.47 11.91
N LEU A 79 -5.91 6.89 11.47
CA LEU A 79 -5.01 6.15 12.36
C LEU A 79 -4.40 7.06 13.43
N LEU A 80 -3.91 8.22 13.07
CA LEU A 80 -3.24 9.13 13.99
C LEU A 80 -4.21 9.81 14.96
N LYS A 81 -5.46 10.06 14.57
CA LYS A 81 -6.49 10.53 15.51
C LYS A 81 -6.67 9.58 16.69
N ASP A 82 -6.58 8.28 16.44
CA ASP A 82 -6.81 7.27 17.48
C ASP A 82 -5.52 6.85 18.19
N ALA A 83 -4.37 6.91 17.54
CA ALA A 83 -3.15 6.28 18.02
C ALA A 83 -1.97 7.23 18.24
N PHE A 84 -2.08 8.50 17.93
CA PHE A 84 -0.99 9.46 18.11
C PHE A 84 -0.68 9.69 19.59
N VAL A 85 0.59 9.67 19.96
CA VAL A 85 1.07 9.97 21.31
C VAL A 85 1.94 11.23 21.32
N SER A 86 3.00 11.25 20.52
CA SER A 86 3.92 12.38 20.47
C SER A 86 4.72 12.41 19.16
N VAL A 87 5.27 13.57 18.87
CA VAL A 87 6.22 13.76 17.79
C VAL A 87 7.33 14.70 18.24
N ASP A 88 8.56 14.40 17.84
CA ASP A 88 9.71 15.26 18.09
C ASP A 88 10.64 15.25 16.89
N GLN A 89 11.54 16.22 16.81
CA GLN A 89 12.47 16.43 15.73
C GLN A 89 13.85 16.77 16.25
N MET A 90 14.86 16.18 15.62
CA MET A 90 16.25 16.54 15.81
C MET A 90 16.92 16.56 14.43
N GLU A 91 17.29 17.76 13.94
CA GLU A 91 17.87 17.95 12.61
C GLU A 91 16.98 17.28 11.50
N LYS A 92 17.49 16.26 10.84
CA LYS A 92 16.77 15.50 9.80
C LYS A 92 15.98 14.32 10.35
N PHE A 93 15.96 14.10 11.65
CA PHE A 93 15.27 13.00 12.30
C PHE A 93 13.93 13.46 12.87
N VAL A 94 12.88 12.71 12.60
CA VAL A 94 11.57 12.91 13.21
C VAL A 94 11.16 11.60 13.85
N ILE A 95 10.81 11.63 15.12
CA ILE A 95 10.31 10.49 15.85
C ILE A 95 8.82 10.69 16.18
N LEU A 96 8.00 9.75 15.74
CA LEU A 96 6.58 9.71 16.03
C LEU A 96 6.31 8.53 16.96
N LYS A 97 5.65 8.81 18.08
CA LYS A 97 5.20 7.76 19.00
C LYS A 97 3.71 7.53 18.84
N THR A 98 3.33 6.28 18.80
CA THR A 98 1.93 5.83 18.74
C THR A 98 1.57 4.98 19.95
N LEU A 99 0.29 4.68 20.10
CA LEU A 99 -0.13 3.59 20.97
C LEU A 99 0.47 2.27 20.48
N PRO A 100 0.79 1.31 21.39
CA PRO A 100 1.39 0.03 21.03
C PRO A 100 0.62 -0.70 19.92
N GLY A 101 1.34 -1.32 18.99
CA GLY A 101 0.76 -2.07 17.87
C GLY A 101 0.39 -1.23 16.64
N ASN A 102 0.56 0.09 16.68
CA ASN A 102 0.12 0.98 15.59
C ASN A 102 1.26 1.54 14.72
N ALA A 103 2.50 1.44 15.16
CA ALA A 103 3.63 2.08 14.48
C ALA A 103 3.87 1.50 13.07
N SER A 104 3.72 0.21 12.87
CA SER A 104 3.94 -0.41 11.56
C SER A 104 2.94 0.08 10.51
N ALA A 105 1.67 0.15 10.86
CA ALA A 105 0.63 0.69 9.97
C ALA A 105 0.86 2.18 9.69
N ALA A 106 1.21 2.96 10.72
CA ALA A 106 1.55 4.37 10.57
C ALA A 106 2.76 4.58 9.65
N ALA A 107 3.84 3.81 9.86
CA ALA A 107 5.05 3.90 9.04
C ALA A 107 4.76 3.62 7.56
N ASN A 108 3.96 2.62 7.27
CA ASN A 108 3.58 2.27 5.89
C ASN A 108 2.82 3.42 5.21
N LEU A 109 1.87 4.04 5.88
CA LEU A 109 1.11 5.16 5.36
C LEU A 109 1.96 6.43 5.22
N ILE A 110 2.83 6.70 6.20
CA ILE A 110 3.75 7.84 6.17
C ILE A 110 4.73 7.70 5.00
N ASP A 111 5.28 6.51 4.78
CA ASP A 111 6.19 6.26 3.66
C ASP A 111 5.54 6.57 2.31
N LYS A 112 4.29 6.19 2.13
CA LYS A 112 3.52 6.49 0.92
C LYS A 112 3.20 7.98 0.79
N ARG A 113 2.82 8.64 1.88
CA ARG A 113 2.38 10.05 1.89
C ARG A 113 3.53 11.02 1.69
N TYR A 114 4.69 10.75 2.30
CA TYR A 114 5.85 11.63 2.33
C TYR A 114 7.04 11.09 1.56
N LYS A 115 6.80 10.37 0.50
CA LYS A 115 7.84 9.69 -0.28
C LYS A 115 8.94 10.62 -0.80
N LYS A 116 8.58 11.85 -1.15
CA LYS A 116 9.53 12.85 -1.65
C LYS A 116 10.42 13.43 -0.55
N GLU A 117 9.89 13.56 0.66
CA GLU A 117 10.55 14.16 1.81
C GLU A 117 11.43 13.15 2.55
N LEU A 118 11.10 11.86 2.49
CA LEU A 118 11.77 10.81 3.24
C LEU A 118 12.99 10.24 2.51
N PHE A 119 14.11 10.18 3.22
CA PHE A 119 15.25 9.35 2.85
C PHE A 119 15.04 7.90 3.28
N SER A 120 14.58 7.68 4.50
CA SER A 120 14.26 6.36 5.05
C SER A 120 13.24 6.46 6.17
N ILE A 121 12.61 5.34 6.46
CA ILE A 121 11.68 5.20 7.58
C ILE A 121 11.83 3.80 8.17
N ILE A 122 11.93 3.73 9.49
CA ILE A 122 11.96 2.49 10.25
C ILE A 122 11.04 2.59 11.45
N ASN A 123 10.58 1.46 11.94
CA ASN A 123 9.65 1.43 13.07
C ASN A 123 9.86 0.20 13.96
N ASP A 124 9.46 0.33 15.20
CA ASP A 124 9.21 -0.79 16.10
C ASP A 124 7.69 -0.89 16.39
N ASP A 125 7.30 -1.39 17.55
CA ASP A 125 5.88 -1.58 17.88
C ASP A 125 5.11 -0.25 18.09
N ASP A 126 5.74 0.75 18.68
CA ASP A 126 5.12 2.03 19.06
C ASP A 126 5.89 3.29 18.60
N ASN A 127 7.03 3.14 17.93
CA ASN A 127 7.81 4.27 17.42
C ASN A 127 7.99 4.18 15.91
N VAL A 128 7.95 5.35 15.26
CA VAL A 128 8.30 5.50 13.84
C VAL A 128 9.43 6.52 13.75
N LEU A 129 10.60 6.08 13.28
CA LEU A 129 11.72 6.98 13.02
C LEU A 129 11.77 7.33 11.54
N MET A 130 11.63 8.60 11.24
CA MET A 130 11.72 9.16 9.90
C MET A 130 13.04 9.89 9.74
N ILE A 131 13.77 9.57 8.69
CA ILE A 131 14.96 10.29 8.27
C ILE A 131 14.60 11.05 7.02
N THR A 132 14.62 12.36 7.09
CA THR A 132 14.24 13.23 5.96
C THR A 132 15.46 13.60 5.11
N ARG A 133 15.20 14.06 3.89
CA ARG A 133 16.25 14.48 2.98
C ARG A 133 16.84 15.84 3.36
N THR A 134 16.03 16.70 3.96
CA THR A 134 16.44 18.02 4.43
C THR A 134 15.89 18.29 5.82
N GLN A 135 16.48 19.25 6.53
CA GLN A 135 15.98 19.69 7.83
C GLN A 135 14.62 20.38 7.70
N GLU A 136 14.39 21.08 6.60
CA GLU A 136 13.10 21.72 6.31
C GLU A 136 11.98 20.67 6.16
N ASP A 137 12.26 19.55 5.49
CA ASP A 137 11.33 18.44 5.38
C ASP A 137 10.99 17.88 6.76
N ALA A 138 11.98 17.74 7.65
CA ALA A 138 11.75 17.29 9.02
C ALA A 138 10.84 18.26 9.79
N MET A 139 11.04 19.55 9.65
CA MET A 139 10.19 20.57 10.26
C MET A 139 8.75 20.49 9.73
N THR A 140 8.58 20.30 8.44
CA THR A 140 7.26 20.14 7.81
C THR A 140 6.53 18.92 8.36
N LEU A 141 7.20 17.76 8.45
CA LEU A 141 6.60 16.56 9.01
C LEU A 141 6.22 16.76 10.48
N LYS A 142 7.09 17.35 11.27
CA LYS A 142 6.78 17.64 12.67
C LYS A 142 5.53 18.50 12.80
N MET A 143 5.43 19.59 12.03
CA MET A 143 4.28 20.49 12.05
C MET A 143 3.00 19.78 11.63
N ASP A 144 3.05 18.94 10.61
CA ASP A 144 1.89 18.16 10.15
C ASP A 144 1.39 17.21 11.24
N PHE A 145 2.30 16.56 11.97
CA PHE A 145 1.92 15.62 13.03
C PHE A 145 1.51 16.29 14.33
N LEU A 146 2.01 17.47 14.65
CA LEU A 146 1.59 18.23 15.83
C LEU A 146 0.10 18.58 15.83
N HIS A 147 -0.52 18.60 14.68
CA HIS A 147 -1.95 18.78 14.50
C HIS A 147 -2.80 17.73 15.25
N TYR A 148 -2.23 16.55 15.56
CA TYR A 148 -2.94 15.45 16.23
C TYR A 148 -2.81 15.44 17.76
N LEU A 149 -2.16 16.44 18.36
CA LEU A 149 -2.10 16.62 19.82
C LEU A 149 -3.47 16.92 20.43
#